data_a315b8ca6eb6b8af929b8389db1b656a
#
_entry.id   a315b8ca6eb6b8af929b8389db1b656a
#
_cell.length_a   1.000
_cell.length_b   1.000
_cell.length_c   1.000
_cell.angle_alpha   90.00
_cell.angle_beta   90.00
_cell.angle_gamma   90.00
#
_symmetry.space_group_name_H-M   'P 1'
#
loop_
_entity.id
_entity.type
_entity.pdbx_description
1 polymer ?
#
loop_
_entity_poly.entity_id
_entity_poly.type
_entity_poly.pdbx_seq_one_letter_code
_entity_poly.pdbx_strand_id
1 'polypeptide(L)'
;MNVVDVNSWKEILDRMVIIGGSARSGTTIMGKLISSLKNVEYFIEPPMLSSILLKSDMLSNNSLKELLQFYFIDDFLLDSLAGRRINLNKHDDSYILRVKTLKEIQKRQEKSYRRVELEKISKEVTFCFKDHRVSFFLDKINALFPCNKLILMHRRPNDIISSLV
;
A
#
# COMPACT_ATOMS: atom_id res chain seq x y z
N MET A 1 -26.29 -5.31 9.72
CA MET A 1 -24.94 -4.70 9.63
C MET A 1 -23.97 -5.84 9.79
N ASN A 2 -23.34 -6.31 8.69
CA ASN A 2 -22.36 -7.40 8.80
C ASN A 2 -21.15 -6.84 9.54
N VAL A 3 -20.86 -7.42 10.69
CA VAL A 3 -19.68 -7.09 11.48
C VAL A 3 -18.47 -7.45 10.62
N VAL A 4 -17.62 -6.46 10.35
CA VAL A 4 -16.36 -6.66 9.63
C VAL A 4 -15.50 -7.60 10.46
N ASP A 5 -15.08 -8.71 9.89
CA ASP A 5 -14.17 -9.63 10.57
C ASP A 5 -12.75 -9.04 10.60
N VAL A 6 -12.48 -8.24 11.61
CA VAL A 6 -11.19 -7.57 11.83
C VAL A 6 -10.03 -8.59 11.95
N ASN A 7 -10.32 -9.83 12.38
CA ASN A 7 -9.31 -10.89 12.47
C ASN A 7 -8.83 -11.33 11.07
N SER A 8 -9.72 -11.33 10.06
CA SER A 8 -9.32 -11.68 8.70
C SER A 8 -8.35 -10.66 8.09
N TRP A 9 -8.40 -9.41 8.51
CA TRP A 9 -7.52 -8.34 8.03
C TRP A 9 -6.10 -8.45 8.60
N LYS A 10 -5.98 -9.02 9.80
CA LYS A 10 -4.66 -9.28 10.40
C LYS A 10 -3.78 -10.10 9.46
N GLU A 11 -4.31 -11.19 8.89
CA GLU A 11 -3.54 -12.05 7.97
C GLU A 11 -3.05 -11.31 6.72
N ILE A 12 -3.85 -10.38 6.20
CA ILE A 12 -3.48 -9.56 5.03
C ILE A 12 -2.35 -8.61 5.41
N LEU A 13 -2.46 -7.95 6.56
CA LEU A 13 -1.48 -6.96 7.02
C LEU A 13 -0.18 -7.60 7.52
N ASP A 14 -0.24 -8.82 8.04
CA ASP A 14 0.94 -9.60 8.39
C ASP A 14 1.79 -9.98 7.15
N ARG A 15 1.17 -9.98 5.95
CA ARG A 15 1.87 -10.19 4.67
C ARG A 15 2.18 -8.90 3.94
N MET A 16 1.83 -7.76 4.51
CA MET A 16 2.05 -6.45 3.91
C MET A 16 3.54 -6.23 3.61
N VAL A 17 3.82 -5.68 2.43
CA VAL A 17 5.16 -5.27 2.02
C VAL A 17 5.25 -3.74 2.00
N ILE A 18 6.18 -3.21 2.74
CA ILE A 18 6.45 -1.77 2.83
C ILE A 18 7.78 -1.48 2.14
N ILE A 19 7.78 -0.54 1.21
CA ILE A 19 9.00 -0.07 0.56
C ILE A 19 9.29 1.34 1.05
N GLY A 20 10.36 1.48 1.81
CA GLY A 20 10.86 2.72 2.36
C GLY A 20 12.24 3.07 1.85
N GLY A 21 12.74 4.23 2.26
CA GLY A 21 14.06 4.74 1.90
C GLY A 21 13.99 6.22 1.53
N SER A 22 15.13 6.86 1.37
CA SER A 22 15.18 8.26 0.97
C SER A 22 14.60 8.47 -0.42
N ALA A 23 14.10 9.67 -0.70
CA ALA A 23 13.74 10.06 -2.05
C ALA A 23 14.94 9.82 -3.00
N ARG A 24 14.66 9.46 -4.26
CA ARG A 24 15.69 9.15 -5.29
C ARG A 24 16.58 7.92 -5.00
N SER A 25 16.24 7.09 -4.01
CA SER A 25 16.97 5.84 -3.69
C SER A 25 16.53 4.63 -4.52
N GLY A 26 15.59 4.78 -5.47
CA GLY A 26 15.09 3.69 -6.31
C GLY A 26 13.81 3.02 -5.78
N THR A 27 13.17 3.57 -4.75
CA THR A 27 11.93 3.01 -4.16
C THR A 27 10.81 2.81 -5.18
N THR A 28 10.64 3.74 -6.15
CA THR A 28 9.62 3.61 -7.21
C THR A 28 9.92 2.44 -8.15
N ILE A 29 11.19 2.24 -8.53
CA ILE A 29 11.61 1.12 -9.39
C ILE A 29 11.38 -0.21 -8.65
N MET A 30 11.77 -0.28 -7.38
CA MET A 30 11.52 -1.47 -6.54
C MET A 30 10.02 -1.78 -6.45
N GLY A 31 9.18 -0.75 -6.25
CA GLY A 31 7.74 -0.92 -6.24
C GLY A 31 7.19 -1.49 -7.55
N LYS A 32 7.67 -1.01 -8.70
CA LYS A 32 7.29 -1.55 -10.02
C LYS A 32 7.73 -3.00 -10.21
N LEU A 33 8.92 -3.37 -9.72
CA LEU A 33 9.39 -4.76 -9.77
C LEU A 33 8.51 -5.67 -8.91
N ILE A 34 8.22 -5.28 -7.67
CA ILE A 34 7.35 -6.06 -6.78
C ILE A 34 5.93 -6.17 -7.35
N SER A 35 5.40 -5.08 -7.92
CA SER A 35 4.05 -5.08 -8.51
C SER A 35 3.90 -5.94 -9.77
N SER A 36 5.02 -6.31 -10.41
CA SER A 36 5.00 -7.28 -11.53
C SER A 36 4.80 -8.72 -11.08
N LEU A 37 4.94 -8.99 -9.80
CA LEU A 37 4.67 -10.32 -9.24
C LEU A 37 3.16 -10.60 -9.22
N LYS A 38 2.83 -11.88 -9.37
CA LYS A 38 1.43 -12.32 -9.33
C LYS A 38 0.81 -12.01 -7.96
N ASN A 39 -0.45 -11.59 -7.98
CA ASN A 39 -1.25 -11.33 -6.79
C ASN A 39 -0.66 -10.22 -5.86
N VAL A 40 0.00 -9.23 -6.42
CA VAL A 40 0.42 -8.04 -5.67
C VAL A 40 -0.43 -6.84 -6.06
N GLU A 41 -1.01 -6.15 -5.06
CA GLU A 41 -1.61 -4.83 -5.21
C GLU A 41 -0.65 -3.78 -4.65
N TYR A 42 -0.16 -2.92 -5.53
CA TYR A 42 0.87 -1.93 -5.23
C TYR A 42 0.34 -0.51 -5.27
N PHE A 43 0.68 0.25 -4.25
CA PHE A 43 0.26 1.64 -4.07
C PHE A 43 1.47 2.56 -3.89
N ILE A 44 1.41 3.73 -4.51
CA ILE A 44 2.44 4.75 -4.38
C ILE A 44 1.94 5.84 -3.43
N GLU A 45 2.71 6.06 -2.37
CA GLU A 45 2.55 7.17 -1.43
C GLU A 45 1.10 7.40 -0.98
N PRO A 46 0.51 6.47 -0.20
CA PRO A 46 -0.84 6.62 0.30
C PRO A 46 -1.04 8.01 0.94
N PRO A 47 -1.92 8.87 0.41
CA PRO A 47 -1.88 10.31 0.67
C PRO A 47 -2.12 10.67 2.14
N MET A 48 -2.98 9.93 2.83
CA MET A 48 -3.30 10.21 4.24
C MET A 48 -2.35 9.53 5.24
N LEU A 49 -1.50 8.59 4.79
CA LEU A 49 -0.67 7.80 5.70
C LEU A 49 0.23 8.68 6.57
N SER A 50 0.93 9.62 5.97
CA SER A 50 1.80 10.53 6.70
C SER A 50 1.03 11.40 7.71
N SER A 51 -0.15 11.88 7.33
CA SER A 51 -1.00 12.69 8.22
C SER A 51 -1.49 11.89 9.42
N ILE A 52 -1.87 10.63 9.21
CA ILE A 52 -2.26 9.71 10.29
C ILE A 52 -1.06 9.45 11.22
N LEU A 53 0.11 9.17 10.66
CA LEU A 53 1.32 8.88 11.44
C LEU A 53 1.83 10.09 12.21
N LEU A 54 1.75 11.30 11.64
CA LEU A 54 2.08 12.55 12.33
C LEU A 54 1.18 12.85 13.53
N LYS A 55 -0.05 12.36 13.51
CA LYS A 55 -1.02 12.50 14.61
C LYS A 55 -1.08 11.27 15.52
N SER A 56 -0.21 10.31 15.32
CA SER A 56 -0.23 9.03 16.00
C SER A 56 -0.08 9.15 17.53
N ASP A 57 0.60 10.16 18.03
CA ASP A 57 0.79 10.36 19.48
C ASP A 57 -0.50 10.84 20.19
N MET A 58 -1.50 11.27 19.41
CA MET A 58 -2.84 11.63 19.92
C MET A 58 -3.77 10.43 20.06
N LEU A 59 -3.36 9.26 19.58
CA LEU A 59 -4.16 8.05 19.54
C LEU A 59 -3.52 6.94 20.40
N SER A 60 -4.35 6.08 21.00
CA SER A 60 -3.83 4.83 21.54
C SER A 60 -3.29 3.94 20.40
N ASN A 61 -2.35 3.05 20.71
CA ASN A 61 -1.83 2.11 19.71
C ASN A 61 -2.95 1.25 19.09
N ASN A 62 -3.97 0.85 19.87
CA ASN A 62 -5.10 0.10 19.34
C ASN A 62 -5.93 0.93 18.36
N SER A 63 -6.30 2.16 18.73
CA SER A 63 -7.06 3.05 17.85
C SER A 63 -6.29 3.40 16.57
N LEU A 64 -4.98 3.64 16.69
CA LEU A 64 -4.13 3.88 15.54
C LEU A 64 -4.05 2.65 14.62
N LYS A 65 -3.89 1.47 15.22
CA LYS A 65 -3.87 0.20 14.47
C LYS A 65 -5.17 -0.03 13.71
N GLU A 66 -6.31 0.12 14.36
CA GLU A 66 -7.63 -0.01 13.73
C GLU A 66 -7.81 1.00 12.59
N LEU A 67 -7.47 2.27 12.81
CA LEU A 67 -7.53 3.31 11.78
C LEU A 67 -6.69 2.96 10.56
N LEU A 68 -5.45 2.50 10.76
CA LEU A 68 -4.58 2.08 9.67
C LEU A 68 -5.08 0.80 8.98
N GLN A 69 -5.69 -0.12 9.71
CA GLN A 69 -6.32 -1.31 9.13
C GLN A 69 -7.47 -0.92 8.19
N PHE A 70 -8.38 -0.06 8.62
CA PHE A 70 -9.45 0.46 7.76
C PHE A 70 -8.90 1.18 6.55
N TYR A 71 -7.89 2.03 6.75
CA TYR A 71 -7.27 2.77 5.67
C TYR A 71 -6.60 1.85 4.62
N PHE A 72 -5.80 0.88 5.06
CA PHE A 72 -5.10 -0.02 4.13
C PHE A 72 -6.03 -1.03 3.45
N ILE A 73 -6.97 -1.60 4.19
CA ILE A 73 -7.83 -2.65 3.65
C ILE A 73 -9.03 -2.04 2.93
N ASP A 74 -9.84 -1.24 3.60
CA ASP A 74 -11.12 -0.77 3.06
C ASP A 74 -10.89 0.27 1.97
N ASP A 75 -10.14 1.32 2.29
CA ASP A 75 -9.96 2.46 1.41
C ASP A 75 -8.98 2.16 0.26
N PHE A 76 -7.95 1.34 0.48
CA PHE A 76 -7.00 1.01 -0.58
C PHE A 76 -7.24 -0.33 -1.25
N LEU A 77 -7.12 -1.43 -0.51
CA LEU A 77 -7.09 -2.76 -1.10
C LEU A 77 -8.43 -3.15 -1.72
N LEU A 78 -9.52 -3.05 -0.96
CA LEU A 78 -10.84 -3.45 -1.45
C LEU A 78 -11.33 -2.52 -2.58
N ASP A 79 -11.07 -1.23 -2.48
CA ASP A 79 -11.42 -0.27 -3.54
C ASP A 79 -10.61 -0.50 -4.82
N SER A 80 -9.33 -0.86 -4.70
CA SER A 80 -8.51 -1.24 -5.86
C SER A 80 -9.04 -2.52 -6.52
N LEU A 81 -9.34 -3.54 -5.74
CA LEU A 81 -9.91 -4.80 -6.23
C LEU A 81 -11.28 -4.61 -6.88
N ALA A 82 -12.07 -3.66 -6.39
CA ALA A 82 -13.34 -3.26 -6.99
C ALA A 82 -13.21 -2.37 -8.24
N GLY A 83 -11.98 -2.02 -8.65
CA GLY A 83 -11.75 -1.15 -9.81
C GLY A 83 -12.08 0.33 -9.58
N ARG A 84 -12.15 0.79 -8.33
CA ARG A 84 -12.49 2.19 -7.99
C ARG A 84 -11.26 3.09 -7.90
N ARG A 85 -10.11 2.56 -7.44
CA ARG A 85 -8.83 3.27 -7.35
C ARG A 85 -7.99 3.01 -8.60
N ILE A 86 -8.24 3.76 -9.66
CA ILE A 86 -7.54 3.60 -10.94
C ILE A 86 -7.00 4.96 -11.36
N ASN A 87 -5.68 5.09 -11.43
CA ASN A 87 -5.04 6.26 -12.01
C ASN A 87 -4.67 5.99 -13.47
N LEU A 88 -5.32 6.69 -14.38
CA LEU A 88 -5.07 6.62 -15.83
C LEU A 88 -4.19 7.76 -16.35
N ASN A 89 -3.64 8.62 -15.47
CA ASN A 89 -2.72 9.66 -15.87
C ASN A 89 -1.34 9.07 -16.24
N LYS A 90 -1.00 9.06 -17.52
CA LYS A 90 0.25 8.49 -18.05
C LYS A 90 1.51 9.19 -17.54
N HIS A 91 1.39 10.44 -17.10
CA HIS A 91 2.50 11.25 -16.59
C HIS A 91 2.74 11.03 -15.09
N ASP A 92 1.86 10.31 -14.42
CA ASP A 92 1.97 10.00 -13.00
C ASP A 92 2.70 8.66 -12.78
N ASP A 93 3.51 8.58 -11.74
CA ASP A 93 4.22 7.35 -11.39
C ASP A 93 3.26 6.22 -10.96
N SER A 94 2.07 6.58 -10.46
CA SER A 94 1.02 5.63 -10.08
C SER A 94 0.11 5.20 -11.26
N TYR A 95 0.49 5.51 -12.51
CA TYR A 95 -0.26 5.08 -13.69
C TYR A 95 -0.45 3.57 -13.72
N ILE A 96 -1.69 3.11 -13.58
CA ILE A 96 -2.02 1.71 -13.33
C ILE A 96 -1.59 0.75 -14.43
N LEU A 97 -1.63 1.18 -15.70
CA LEU A 97 -1.26 0.33 -16.84
C LEU A 97 0.25 0.07 -16.96
N ARG A 98 1.08 0.63 -16.07
CA ARG A 98 2.48 0.20 -15.94
C ARG A 98 2.63 -1.14 -15.22
N VAL A 99 1.61 -1.55 -14.46
CA VAL A 99 1.67 -2.73 -13.58
C VAL A 99 0.50 -3.68 -13.77
N LYS A 100 -0.61 -3.25 -14.37
CA LYS A 100 -1.81 -4.03 -14.65
C LYS A 100 -2.17 -3.94 -16.13
N THR A 101 -2.78 -4.98 -16.68
CA THR A 101 -3.27 -4.95 -18.05
C THR A 101 -4.60 -4.21 -18.13
N LEU A 102 -4.89 -3.60 -19.29
CA LEU A 102 -6.17 -2.97 -19.55
C LEU A 102 -7.34 -3.96 -19.38
N LYS A 103 -7.17 -5.19 -19.83
CA LYS A 103 -8.18 -6.25 -19.70
C LYS A 103 -8.48 -6.57 -18.23
N GLU A 104 -7.47 -6.58 -17.37
CA GLU A 104 -7.66 -6.80 -15.94
C GLU A 104 -8.45 -5.66 -15.30
N ILE A 105 -8.12 -4.42 -15.65
CA ILE A 105 -8.80 -3.23 -15.14
C ILE A 105 -10.27 -3.20 -15.59
N GLN A 106 -10.54 -3.43 -16.87
CA GLN A 106 -11.90 -3.53 -17.41
C GLN A 106 -12.72 -4.60 -16.69
N LYS A 107 -12.15 -5.81 -16.50
CA LYS A 107 -12.80 -6.88 -15.76
C LYS A 107 -13.20 -6.50 -14.34
N ARG A 108 -12.37 -5.70 -13.65
CA ARG A 108 -12.68 -5.20 -12.31
C ARG A 108 -13.82 -4.19 -12.34
N GLN A 109 -13.86 -3.31 -13.33
CA GLN A 109 -14.88 -2.26 -13.46
C GLN A 109 -16.24 -2.78 -13.94
N GLU A 110 -16.26 -3.81 -14.79
CA GLU A 110 -17.49 -4.41 -15.31
C GLU A 110 -18.24 -5.23 -14.27
N LYS A 111 -17.55 -5.75 -13.26
CA LYS A 111 -18.15 -6.60 -12.24
C LYS A 111 -18.56 -5.78 -11.00
N SER A 112 -19.85 -5.89 -10.64
CA SER A 112 -20.31 -5.43 -9.34
C SER A 112 -19.95 -6.46 -8.27
N TYR A 113 -19.00 -6.11 -7.40
CA TYR A 113 -18.56 -6.98 -6.31
C TYR A 113 -19.34 -6.68 -5.03
N ARG A 114 -19.82 -7.74 -4.35
CA ARG A 114 -20.23 -7.63 -2.96
C ARG A 114 -18.99 -7.58 -2.06
N ARG A 115 -19.09 -6.92 -0.91
CA ARG A 115 -17.97 -6.79 0.06
C ARG A 115 -17.34 -8.15 0.42
N VAL A 116 -18.17 -9.16 0.72
CA VAL A 116 -17.70 -10.51 1.07
C VAL A 116 -16.84 -11.15 -0.04
N GLU A 117 -17.15 -10.87 -1.31
CA GLU A 117 -16.35 -11.37 -2.43
C GLU A 117 -14.98 -10.68 -2.50
N LEU A 118 -14.94 -9.36 -2.25
CA LEU A 118 -13.69 -8.60 -2.20
C LEU A 118 -12.81 -9.04 -1.04
N GLU A 119 -13.39 -9.26 0.13
CA GLU A 119 -12.68 -9.77 1.31
C GLU A 119 -12.11 -11.17 1.08
N LYS A 120 -12.80 -12.03 0.34
CA LYS A 120 -12.27 -13.34 -0.08
C LYS A 120 -11.08 -13.19 -1.04
N ILE A 121 -11.21 -12.35 -2.04
CA ILE A 121 -10.14 -12.09 -3.02
C ILE A 121 -8.92 -11.49 -2.34
N SER A 122 -9.11 -10.56 -1.40
CA SER A 122 -8.02 -9.87 -0.70
C SER A 122 -7.12 -10.80 0.10
N LYS A 123 -7.63 -11.95 0.56
CA LYS A 123 -6.84 -12.98 1.25
C LYS A 123 -5.78 -13.64 0.34
N GLU A 124 -5.97 -13.60 -0.97
CA GLU A 124 -5.04 -14.17 -1.95
C GLU A 124 -4.03 -13.13 -2.47
N VAL A 125 -4.18 -11.87 -2.04
CA VAL A 125 -3.41 -10.74 -2.55
C VAL A 125 -2.42 -10.24 -1.50
N THR A 126 -1.22 -9.88 -1.92
CA THR A 126 -0.24 -9.18 -1.09
C THR A 126 -0.44 -7.67 -1.26
N PHE A 127 -0.77 -6.99 -0.17
CA PHE A 127 -0.81 -5.54 -0.11
C PHE A 127 0.61 -4.99 -0.05
N CYS A 128 0.98 -4.13 -0.98
CA CYS A 128 2.29 -3.51 -1.05
C CYS A 128 2.16 -2.01 -1.24
N PHE A 129 2.92 -1.23 -0.51
CA PHE A 129 3.01 0.19 -0.79
C PHE A 129 4.43 0.73 -0.67
N LYS A 130 4.69 1.83 -1.37
CA LYS A 130 5.91 2.60 -1.30
C LYS A 130 5.59 3.98 -0.72
N ASP A 131 6.34 4.37 0.32
CA ASP A 131 6.32 5.74 0.80
C ASP A 131 7.67 6.08 1.45
N HIS A 132 8.37 7.09 0.90
CA HIS A 132 9.67 7.52 1.44
C HIS A 132 9.54 8.13 2.84
N ARG A 133 8.39 8.70 3.18
CA ARG A 133 8.10 9.32 4.49
C ARG A 133 7.93 8.29 5.60
N VAL A 134 7.57 7.05 5.24
CA VAL A 134 7.40 5.95 6.21
C VAL A 134 8.69 5.66 6.98
N SER A 135 9.84 6.00 6.40
CA SER A 135 11.15 5.82 7.04
C SER A 135 11.26 6.56 8.38
N PHE A 136 10.51 7.64 8.59
CA PHE A 136 10.47 8.38 9.85
C PHE A 136 9.60 7.72 10.94
N PHE A 137 8.82 6.70 10.58
CA PHE A 137 7.83 6.06 11.46
C PHE A 137 7.97 4.55 11.53
N LEU A 138 9.14 4.01 11.13
CA LEU A 138 9.35 2.56 11.03
C LEU A 138 9.14 1.84 12.35
N ASP A 139 9.66 2.37 13.46
CA ASP A 139 9.52 1.75 14.77
C ASP A 139 8.04 1.64 15.17
N LYS A 140 7.26 2.69 14.89
CA LYS A 140 5.83 2.72 15.18
C LYS A 140 5.07 1.73 14.30
N ILE A 141 5.36 1.67 13.01
CA ILE A 141 4.72 0.74 12.08
C ILE A 141 5.07 -0.71 12.44
N ASN A 142 6.32 -0.99 12.77
CA ASN A 142 6.74 -2.32 13.19
C ASN A 142 6.09 -2.75 14.52
N ALA A 143 5.90 -1.82 15.45
CA ALA A 143 5.18 -2.10 16.69
C ALA A 143 3.70 -2.43 16.45
N LEU A 144 3.05 -1.79 15.48
CA LEU A 144 1.65 -2.02 15.13
C LEU A 144 1.44 -3.27 14.27
N PHE A 145 2.37 -3.56 13.38
CA PHE A 145 2.32 -4.66 12.40
C PHE A 145 3.64 -5.43 12.37
N PRO A 146 3.95 -6.21 13.41
CA PRO A 146 5.28 -6.81 13.60
C PRO A 146 5.66 -7.88 12.56
N CYS A 147 4.67 -8.40 11.82
CA CYS A 147 4.89 -9.43 10.79
C CYS A 147 5.01 -8.84 9.37
N ASN A 148 4.93 -7.51 9.20
CA ASN A 148 5.10 -6.88 7.90
C ASN A 148 6.52 -7.16 7.33
N LYS A 149 6.64 -7.02 6.02
CA LYS A 149 7.94 -7.13 5.33
C LYS A 149 8.39 -5.74 4.89
N LEU A 150 9.56 -5.33 5.38
CA LEU A 150 10.12 -4.04 5.10
C LEU A 150 11.29 -4.17 4.10
N ILE A 151 11.22 -3.42 3.01
CA ILE A 151 12.29 -3.26 2.04
C ILE A 151 12.80 -1.83 2.14
N LEU A 152 14.01 -1.66 2.68
CA LEU A 152 14.66 -0.37 2.79
C LEU A 152 15.63 -0.17 1.64
N MET A 153 15.34 0.81 0.78
CA MET A 153 16.21 1.21 -0.31
C MET A 153 17.24 2.23 0.18
N HIS A 154 18.50 1.91 -0.02
CA HIS A 154 19.61 2.78 0.33
C HIS A 154 20.41 3.18 -0.93
N ARG A 155 20.82 4.44 -0.99
CA ARG A 155 21.71 4.97 -2.02
C ARG A 155 22.71 5.93 -1.37
N ARG A 156 23.91 6.04 -1.96
CA ARG A 156 24.94 6.97 -1.43
C ARG A 156 24.40 8.41 -1.47
N PRO A 157 24.61 9.24 -0.44
CA PRO A 157 24.11 10.61 -0.40
C PRO A 157 24.50 11.43 -1.62
N ASN A 158 25.73 11.32 -2.09
CA ASN A 158 26.22 12.05 -3.28
C ASN A 158 25.43 11.67 -4.55
N ASP A 159 25.07 10.37 -4.70
CA ASP A 159 24.31 9.91 -5.87
C ASP A 159 22.84 10.38 -5.79
N ILE A 160 22.32 10.57 -4.58
CA ILE A 160 20.98 11.16 -4.37
C ILE A 160 21.01 12.62 -4.81
N ILE A 161 21.96 13.40 -4.29
CA ILE A 161 22.11 14.82 -4.62
C ILE A 161 22.27 15.01 -6.13
N SER A 162 23.17 14.25 -6.76
CA SER A 162 23.39 14.33 -8.23
C SER A 162 22.16 13.97 -9.06
N SER A 163 21.18 13.26 -8.49
CA SER A 163 19.94 12.91 -9.19
C SER A 163 18.83 13.95 -9.04
N LEU A 164 19.04 15.00 -8.24
CA LEU A 164 18.11 16.11 -8.02
C LEU A 164 18.43 17.34 -8.90
N VAL A 165 19.62 17.36 -9.48
CA VAL A 165 20.11 18.38 -10.41
C VAL A 165 19.90 17.87 -11.85
#